data_9b5dc9eda9ae798f9083c762b67afd1c
#
_entry.id   9b5dc9eda9ae798f9083c762b67afd1c
#
_cell.length_a   1.000
_cell.length_b   1.000
_cell.length_c   1.000
_cell.angle_alpha   90.00
_cell.angle_beta   90.00
_cell.angle_gamma   90.00
#
_symmetry.space_group_name_H-M   'P 1'
#
loop_
_entity.id
_entity.type
_entity.pdbx_description
1 polymer ?
#
loop_
_entity_poly.entity_id
_entity_poly.type
_entity_poly.pdbx_seq_one_letter_code
_entity_poly.pdbx_strand_id
1 'polypeptide(L)'
;MEIRLLQTFQAVVQCGSQIKAANLLQYAQSTITLHINQLEEKLGIKLFERKGKQMVLTEAGRLVKEQADILLNQVDVITETAKEFSIGQKGLIRIGAIDSIGKTNLISVLTTFMKEHPQICLSIESGVTQQFSQRIIANELDIALCPPPSPELNLEFYPLYEEKLCLILPIDHPLSTQEKIYMCDLEDENFILTGQLCDYRRKIEHVFLHHGFHLHSNYDAANMEMVLNLVLQGFGIAMLPSNFVTNSHQYAIRDIDDISFALPVGLIRKKNKVLSPATEKLVANIFSSC
;
A
#
# COMPACT_ATOMS: atom_id res chain seq x y z
N MET A 1 21.65 -25.99 -20.24
CA MET A 1 22.98 -25.65 -19.67
C MET A 1 22.77 -25.36 -18.21
N GLU A 2 23.57 -25.88 -17.32
CA GLU A 2 23.42 -25.68 -15.87
C GLU A 2 24.32 -24.54 -15.40
N ILE A 3 23.80 -23.64 -14.55
CA ILE A 3 24.53 -22.49 -13.99
C ILE A 3 25.82 -22.94 -13.30
N ARG A 4 25.76 -24.09 -12.61
CA ARG A 4 26.88 -24.71 -11.92
C ARG A 4 28.12 -24.96 -12.83
N LEU A 5 27.89 -25.32 -14.10
CA LEU A 5 28.96 -25.54 -15.07
C LEU A 5 29.66 -24.22 -15.41
N LEU A 6 28.91 -23.12 -15.55
CA LEU A 6 29.47 -21.79 -15.79
C LEU A 6 30.22 -21.25 -14.58
N GLN A 7 29.69 -21.46 -13.36
CA GLN A 7 30.40 -21.10 -12.13
C GLN A 7 31.74 -21.83 -12.01
N THR A 8 31.76 -23.14 -12.33
CA THR A 8 32.99 -23.92 -12.35
C THR A 8 33.99 -23.40 -13.41
N PHE A 9 33.47 -23.09 -14.60
CA PHE A 9 34.28 -22.50 -15.69
C PHE A 9 34.90 -21.16 -15.25
N GLN A 10 34.10 -20.25 -14.68
CA GLN A 10 34.58 -18.98 -14.17
C GLN A 10 35.64 -19.14 -13.09
N ALA A 11 35.44 -20.04 -12.13
CA ALA A 11 36.44 -20.34 -11.09
C ALA A 11 37.75 -20.87 -11.66
N VAL A 12 37.70 -21.74 -12.67
CA VAL A 12 38.93 -22.23 -13.34
C VAL A 12 39.67 -21.10 -14.06
N VAL A 13 38.94 -20.21 -14.70
CA VAL A 13 39.52 -19.02 -15.36
C VAL A 13 40.21 -18.10 -14.35
N GLN A 14 39.52 -17.78 -13.24
CA GLN A 14 40.04 -16.91 -12.18
C GLN A 14 41.29 -17.50 -11.51
N CYS A 15 41.28 -18.79 -11.20
CA CYS A 15 42.36 -19.46 -10.52
C CYS A 15 43.51 -19.85 -11.45
N GLY A 16 43.32 -19.89 -12.77
CA GLY A 16 44.29 -20.38 -13.76
C GLY A 16 44.65 -21.86 -13.58
N SER A 17 43.92 -22.62 -12.76
CA SER A 17 44.21 -23.99 -12.38
C SER A 17 42.93 -24.70 -11.88
N GLN A 18 42.69 -25.91 -12.40
CA GLN A 18 41.58 -26.75 -11.94
C GLN A 18 41.74 -27.18 -10.47
N ILE A 19 42.97 -27.40 -9.99
CA ILE A 19 43.24 -27.75 -8.58
C ILE A 19 42.85 -26.60 -7.65
N LYS A 20 43.26 -25.38 -7.99
CA LYS A 20 42.92 -24.20 -7.19
C LYS A 20 41.41 -23.90 -7.22
N ALA A 21 40.78 -24.07 -8.39
CA ALA A 21 39.32 -23.92 -8.51
C ALA A 21 38.58 -25.01 -7.71
N ALA A 22 39.08 -26.23 -7.64
CA ALA A 22 38.49 -27.29 -6.83
C ALA A 22 38.52 -26.93 -5.34
N ASN A 23 39.64 -26.39 -4.84
CA ASN A 23 39.74 -25.92 -3.46
C ASN A 23 38.78 -24.73 -3.19
N LEU A 24 38.70 -23.78 -4.12
CA LEU A 24 37.81 -22.60 -3.99
C LEU A 24 36.35 -23.01 -3.90
N LEU A 25 35.89 -23.94 -4.76
CA LEU A 25 34.53 -24.40 -4.83
C LEU A 25 34.20 -25.59 -3.89
N GLN A 26 35.20 -26.07 -3.12
CA GLN A 26 35.10 -27.25 -2.24
C GLN A 26 34.60 -28.50 -2.99
N TYR A 27 35.12 -28.69 -4.23
CA TYR A 27 34.86 -29.87 -5.04
C TYR A 27 36.14 -30.74 -5.15
N ALA A 28 35.92 -32.02 -5.52
CA ALA A 28 37.04 -32.84 -5.98
C ALA A 28 37.54 -32.34 -7.35
N GLN A 29 38.84 -32.45 -7.61
CA GLN A 29 39.42 -32.07 -8.91
C GLN A 29 38.77 -32.82 -10.09
N SER A 30 38.40 -34.08 -9.91
CA SER A 30 37.66 -34.88 -10.91
C SER A 30 36.30 -34.26 -11.28
N THR A 31 35.60 -33.67 -10.29
CA THR A 31 34.34 -32.96 -10.50
C THR A 31 34.54 -31.71 -11.35
N ILE A 32 35.58 -30.92 -11.09
CA ILE A 32 35.92 -29.75 -11.91
C ILE A 32 36.18 -30.15 -13.35
N THR A 33 36.99 -31.21 -13.54
CA THR A 33 37.29 -31.74 -14.87
C THR A 33 36.06 -32.20 -15.58
N LEU A 34 35.17 -32.92 -14.87
CA LEU A 34 33.88 -33.37 -15.43
C LEU A 34 32.96 -32.20 -15.86
N HIS A 35 32.85 -31.17 -14.99
CA HIS A 35 32.02 -29.98 -15.30
C HIS A 35 32.55 -29.25 -16.54
N ILE A 36 33.87 -29.06 -16.66
CA ILE A 36 34.46 -28.40 -17.84
C ILE A 36 34.18 -29.24 -19.10
N ASN A 37 34.42 -30.56 -19.05
CA ASN A 37 34.16 -31.44 -20.19
C ASN A 37 32.71 -31.41 -20.60
N GLN A 38 31.77 -31.47 -19.66
CA GLN A 38 30.33 -31.37 -19.92
C GLN A 38 29.95 -30.02 -20.55
N LEU A 39 30.57 -28.93 -20.11
CA LEU A 39 30.32 -27.61 -20.70
C LEU A 39 30.84 -27.55 -22.13
N GLU A 40 32.07 -28.00 -22.39
CA GLU A 40 32.67 -28.07 -23.72
C GLU A 40 31.85 -28.96 -24.67
N GLU A 41 31.41 -30.13 -24.19
CA GLU A 41 30.56 -31.04 -24.97
C GLU A 41 29.22 -30.40 -25.33
N LYS A 42 28.54 -29.74 -24.37
CA LYS A 42 27.27 -29.05 -24.62
C LYS A 42 27.39 -27.88 -25.59
N LEU A 43 28.55 -27.21 -25.58
CA LEU A 43 28.82 -26.09 -26.49
C LEU A 43 29.43 -26.53 -27.83
N GLY A 44 29.93 -27.75 -27.91
CA GLY A 44 30.59 -28.29 -29.13
C GLY A 44 31.95 -27.66 -29.41
N ILE A 45 32.57 -27.00 -28.45
CA ILE A 45 33.83 -26.26 -28.60
C ILE A 45 34.76 -26.48 -27.39
N LYS A 46 36.08 -26.36 -27.62
CA LYS A 46 37.04 -26.34 -26.53
C LYS A 46 37.18 -24.94 -25.97
N LEU A 47 37.06 -24.82 -24.64
CA LEU A 47 37.20 -23.56 -23.92
C LEU A 47 38.61 -23.31 -23.39
N PHE A 48 39.36 -24.38 -23.16
CA PHE A 48 40.72 -24.33 -22.67
C PHE A 48 41.69 -25.08 -23.60
N GLU A 49 42.90 -24.57 -23.66
CA GLU A 49 44.05 -25.22 -24.29
C GLU A 49 45.27 -25.27 -23.34
N ARG A 50 46.19 -26.20 -23.56
CA ARG A 50 47.45 -26.29 -22.79
C ARG A 50 48.53 -25.52 -23.49
N LYS A 51 49.12 -24.51 -22.81
CA LYS A 51 50.39 -23.88 -23.21
C LYS A 51 51.47 -24.25 -22.18
N GLY A 52 52.23 -25.28 -22.47
CA GLY A 52 53.20 -25.86 -21.56
C GLY A 52 52.50 -26.51 -20.34
N LYS A 53 52.82 -26.01 -19.14
CA LYS A 53 52.20 -26.47 -17.88
C LYS A 53 50.94 -25.70 -17.49
N GLN A 54 50.60 -24.64 -18.23
CA GLN A 54 49.44 -23.77 -17.92
C GLN A 54 48.24 -24.11 -18.77
N MET A 55 47.07 -23.93 -18.20
CA MET A 55 45.79 -24.03 -18.86
C MET A 55 45.30 -22.61 -19.16
N VAL A 56 45.12 -22.31 -20.44
CA VAL A 56 44.73 -20.98 -20.92
C VAL A 56 43.43 -21.06 -21.71
N LEU A 57 42.70 -19.96 -21.77
CA LEU A 57 41.47 -19.90 -22.58
C LEU A 57 41.83 -19.93 -24.07
N THR A 58 41.02 -20.68 -24.85
CA THR A 58 40.99 -20.55 -26.30
C THR A 58 40.34 -19.22 -26.69
N GLU A 59 40.36 -18.85 -27.97
CA GLU A 59 39.60 -17.69 -28.46
C GLU A 59 38.11 -17.84 -28.18
N ALA A 60 37.53 -19.01 -28.47
CA ALA A 60 36.15 -19.34 -28.15
C ALA A 60 35.89 -19.27 -26.62
N GLY A 61 36.85 -19.75 -25.81
CA GLY A 61 36.78 -19.66 -24.35
C GLY A 61 36.70 -18.23 -23.84
N ARG A 62 37.39 -17.27 -24.48
CA ARG A 62 37.30 -15.84 -24.10
C ARG A 62 35.94 -15.27 -24.39
N LEU A 63 35.36 -15.52 -25.56
CA LEU A 63 33.98 -15.08 -25.93
C LEU A 63 32.94 -15.69 -25.00
N VAL A 64 33.06 -17.01 -24.71
CA VAL A 64 32.14 -17.67 -23.77
C VAL A 64 32.28 -17.10 -22.36
N LYS A 65 33.48 -16.73 -21.91
CA LYS A 65 33.70 -16.09 -20.60
C LYS A 65 32.93 -14.80 -20.49
N GLU A 66 32.98 -13.92 -21.50
CA GLU A 66 32.25 -12.65 -21.46
C GLU A 66 30.74 -12.87 -21.28
N GLN A 67 30.18 -13.83 -22.03
CA GLN A 67 28.74 -14.14 -21.92
C GLN A 67 28.40 -14.85 -20.59
N ALA A 68 29.30 -15.72 -20.10
CA ALA A 68 29.13 -16.39 -18.80
C ALA A 68 29.15 -15.38 -17.63
N ASP A 69 30.02 -14.39 -17.68
CA ASP A 69 30.08 -13.33 -16.65
C ASP A 69 28.78 -12.51 -16.62
N ILE A 70 28.23 -12.15 -17.78
CA ILE A 70 26.94 -11.44 -17.87
C ILE A 70 25.81 -12.29 -17.26
N LEU A 71 25.75 -13.58 -17.62
CA LEU A 71 24.70 -14.47 -17.14
C LEU A 71 24.79 -14.69 -15.62
N LEU A 72 25.99 -14.93 -15.09
CA LEU A 72 26.20 -15.12 -13.64
C LEU A 72 25.85 -13.85 -12.86
N ASN A 73 26.21 -12.68 -13.36
CA ASN A 73 25.77 -11.41 -12.78
C ASN A 73 24.22 -11.29 -12.74
N GLN A 74 23.51 -11.78 -13.76
CA GLN A 74 22.04 -11.78 -13.73
C GLN A 74 21.48 -12.75 -12.67
N VAL A 75 22.15 -13.86 -12.42
CA VAL A 75 21.76 -14.79 -11.33
C VAL A 75 21.92 -14.11 -9.97
N ASP A 76 23.01 -13.36 -9.78
CA ASP A 76 23.25 -12.61 -8.54
C ASP A 76 22.19 -11.51 -8.35
N VAL A 77 21.80 -10.79 -9.41
CA VAL A 77 20.71 -9.79 -9.38
C VAL A 77 19.38 -10.43 -8.99
N ILE A 78 19.04 -11.62 -9.53
CA ILE A 78 17.81 -12.34 -9.16
C ILE A 78 17.85 -12.71 -7.68
N THR A 79 18.97 -13.23 -7.20
CA THR A 79 19.13 -13.64 -5.80
C THR A 79 19.02 -12.46 -4.83
N GLU A 80 19.64 -11.32 -5.16
CA GLU A 80 19.55 -10.10 -4.35
C GLU A 80 18.15 -9.52 -4.37
N THR A 81 17.49 -9.48 -5.54
CA THR A 81 16.09 -9.04 -5.66
C THR A 81 15.15 -9.88 -4.79
N ALA A 82 15.32 -11.22 -4.81
CA ALA A 82 14.53 -12.12 -3.97
C ALA A 82 14.78 -11.86 -2.47
N LYS A 83 16.02 -11.61 -2.09
CA LYS A 83 16.40 -11.27 -0.72
C LYS A 83 15.81 -9.93 -0.29
N GLU A 84 15.95 -8.86 -1.11
CA GLU A 84 15.37 -7.54 -0.83
C GLU A 84 13.84 -7.62 -0.65
N PHE A 85 13.17 -8.44 -1.48
CA PHE A 85 11.74 -8.69 -1.33
C PHE A 85 11.44 -9.43 -0.01
N SER A 86 12.22 -10.46 0.34
CA SER A 86 12.00 -11.27 1.54
C SER A 86 12.17 -10.50 2.85
N ILE A 87 13.03 -9.46 2.87
CA ILE A 87 13.22 -8.57 4.03
C ILE A 87 12.36 -7.30 3.96
N GLY A 88 11.49 -7.19 2.95
CA GLY A 88 10.57 -6.08 2.78
C GLY A 88 11.26 -4.75 2.48
N GLN A 89 12.32 -4.78 1.69
CA GLN A 89 12.97 -3.57 1.14
C GLN A 89 12.40 -3.18 -0.23
N LYS A 90 11.80 -4.14 -0.96
CA LYS A 90 11.09 -3.95 -2.21
C LYS A 90 9.67 -4.50 -2.12
N GLY A 91 8.76 -3.94 -2.88
CA GLY A 91 7.40 -4.46 -3.01
C GLY A 91 6.42 -3.44 -3.51
N LEU A 92 5.19 -3.89 -3.71
CA LEU A 92 4.03 -3.05 -3.99
C LEU A 92 3.01 -3.27 -2.87
N ILE A 93 2.56 -2.17 -2.26
CA ILE A 93 1.50 -2.17 -1.25
C ILE A 93 0.29 -1.44 -1.85
N ARG A 94 -0.86 -2.10 -1.87
CA ARG A 94 -2.12 -1.55 -2.38
C ARG A 94 -3.02 -1.19 -1.20
N ILE A 95 -3.37 0.07 -1.10
CA ILE A 95 -4.07 0.65 0.05
C ILE A 95 -5.37 1.29 -0.43
N GLY A 96 -6.50 0.91 0.16
CA GLY A 96 -7.73 1.68 0.09
C GLY A 96 -7.74 2.73 1.21
N ALA A 97 -8.17 3.94 0.93
CA ALA A 97 -8.30 5.00 1.95
C ALA A 97 -9.54 5.85 1.68
N ILE A 98 -10.33 6.13 2.73
CA ILE A 98 -11.43 7.08 2.61
C ILE A 98 -10.88 8.51 2.45
N ASP A 99 -11.65 9.39 1.86
CA ASP A 99 -11.20 10.76 1.48
C ASP A 99 -10.67 11.58 2.66
N SER A 100 -11.22 11.41 3.86
CA SER A 100 -10.79 12.13 5.06
C SER A 100 -9.37 11.80 5.50
N ILE A 101 -8.83 10.61 5.17
CA ILE A 101 -7.47 10.18 5.53
C ILE A 101 -6.41 11.17 5.01
N GLY A 102 -6.62 11.76 3.84
CA GLY A 102 -5.70 12.74 3.27
C GLY A 102 -5.44 13.99 4.13
N LYS A 103 -6.30 14.23 5.12
CA LYS A 103 -6.20 15.38 6.05
C LYS A 103 -5.90 14.96 7.49
N THR A 104 -5.51 13.70 7.71
CA THR A 104 -5.13 13.17 9.02
C THR A 104 -3.62 13.02 9.15
N ASN A 105 -3.16 12.73 10.37
CA ASN A 105 -1.76 12.39 10.62
C ASN A 105 -1.30 11.12 9.87
N LEU A 106 -2.23 10.26 9.46
CA LEU A 106 -1.90 9.05 8.70
C LEU A 106 -1.24 9.35 7.36
N ILE A 107 -1.57 10.46 6.70
CA ILE A 107 -0.86 10.86 5.47
C ILE A 107 0.63 11.14 5.75
N SER A 108 0.94 11.70 6.91
CA SER A 108 2.33 11.96 7.33
C SER A 108 3.09 10.66 7.56
N VAL A 109 2.43 9.64 8.13
CA VAL A 109 3.00 8.29 8.32
C VAL A 109 3.33 7.66 6.97
N LEU A 110 2.37 7.69 6.03
CA LEU A 110 2.57 7.14 4.69
C LEU A 110 3.72 7.83 3.96
N THR A 111 3.77 9.16 4.02
CA THR A 111 4.82 9.93 3.34
C THR A 111 6.20 9.73 3.97
N THR A 112 6.28 9.57 5.29
CA THR A 112 7.54 9.24 5.98
C THR A 112 8.01 7.84 5.59
N PHE A 113 7.11 6.87 5.60
CA PHE A 113 7.41 5.50 5.18
C PHE A 113 7.95 5.45 3.73
N MET A 114 7.36 6.20 2.80
CA MET A 114 7.83 6.27 1.41
C MET A 114 9.24 6.85 1.30
N LYS A 115 9.58 7.85 2.13
CA LYS A 115 10.93 8.43 2.16
C LYS A 115 11.98 7.46 2.71
N GLU A 116 11.62 6.69 3.73
CA GLU A 116 12.50 5.71 4.36
C GLU A 116 12.66 4.43 3.52
N HIS A 117 11.67 4.11 2.69
CA HIS A 117 11.63 2.91 1.86
C HIS A 117 11.40 3.23 0.37
N PRO A 118 12.34 3.89 -0.32
CA PRO A 118 12.15 4.40 -1.68
C PRO A 118 11.95 3.31 -2.76
N GLN A 119 12.26 2.06 -2.44
CA GLN A 119 12.05 0.92 -3.35
C GLN A 119 10.70 0.22 -3.14
N ILE A 120 9.89 0.66 -2.15
CA ILE A 120 8.53 0.19 -1.96
C ILE A 120 7.58 1.15 -2.68
N CYS A 121 6.76 0.61 -3.57
CA CYS A 121 5.71 1.36 -4.23
C CYS A 121 4.43 1.30 -3.40
N LEU A 122 3.80 2.46 -3.15
CA LEU A 122 2.45 2.56 -2.59
C LEU A 122 1.47 2.90 -3.71
N SER A 123 0.40 2.12 -3.83
CA SER A 123 -0.78 2.44 -4.64
C SER A 123 -1.91 2.76 -3.67
N ILE A 124 -2.34 4.02 -3.62
CA ILE A 124 -3.39 4.48 -2.72
C ILE A 124 -4.60 4.85 -3.56
N GLU A 125 -5.76 4.28 -3.21
CA GLU A 125 -7.00 4.47 -3.93
C GLU A 125 -8.06 5.02 -2.98
N SER A 126 -8.83 6.03 -3.44
CA SER A 126 -9.98 6.54 -2.71
C SER A 126 -11.23 5.68 -2.98
N GLY A 127 -12.11 5.58 -1.98
CA GLY A 127 -13.36 4.82 -2.10
C GLY A 127 -14.09 4.70 -0.76
N VAL A 128 -14.96 3.70 -0.66
CA VAL A 128 -15.78 3.42 0.52
C VAL A 128 -15.52 2.04 1.10
N THR A 129 -15.83 1.84 2.39
CA THR A 129 -15.54 0.59 3.12
C THR A 129 -16.06 -0.65 2.42
N GLN A 130 -17.26 -0.59 1.83
CA GLN A 130 -17.85 -1.74 1.14
C GLN A 130 -17.02 -2.19 -0.07
N GLN A 131 -16.56 -1.25 -0.89
CA GLN A 131 -15.72 -1.55 -2.06
C GLN A 131 -14.35 -2.08 -1.62
N PHE A 132 -13.73 -1.46 -0.61
CA PHE A 132 -12.46 -1.92 -0.07
C PHE A 132 -12.57 -3.34 0.50
N SER A 133 -13.64 -3.63 1.22
CA SER A 133 -13.89 -4.96 1.78
C SER A 133 -13.91 -6.04 0.70
N GLN A 134 -14.64 -5.81 -0.40
CA GLN A 134 -14.70 -6.74 -1.52
C GLN A 134 -13.33 -6.95 -2.17
N ARG A 135 -12.59 -5.87 -2.39
CA ARG A 135 -11.26 -5.92 -3.04
C ARG A 135 -10.20 -6.55 -2.15
N ILE A 136 -10.27 -6.38 -0.82
CA ILE A 136 -9.38 -7.08 0.12
C ILE A 136 -9.68 -8.59 0.10
N ILE A 137 -10.96 -8.98 0.08
CA ILE A 137 -11.35 -10.39 -0.03
C ILE A 137 -10.85 -10.99 -1.35
N ALA A 138 -10.93 -10.25 -2.45
CA ALA A 138 -10.42 -10.64 -3.78
C ALA A 138 -8.88 -10.57 -3.89
N ASN A 139 -8.16 -10.14 -2.86
CA ASN A 139 -6.70 -9.90 -2.84
C ASN A 139 -6.22 -8.82 -3.84
N GLU A 140 -7.08 -7.90 -4.24
CA GLU A 140 -6.76 -6.75 -5.08
C GLU A 140 -6.20 -5.59 -4.26
N LEU A 141 -6.58 -5.48 -2.98
CA LEU A 141 -5.99 -4.60 -1.98
C LEU A 141 -5.34 -5.43 -0.87
N ASP A 142 -4.31 -4.87 -0.26
CA ASP A 142 -3.61 -5.49 0.86
C ASP A 142 -4.23 -5.08 2.20
N ILE A 143 -4.52 -3.80 2.36
CA ILE A 143 -5.14 -3.17 3.53
C ILE A 143 -6.05 -2.02 3.09
N ALA A 144 -6.93 -1.56 3.98
CA ALA A 144 -7.58 -0.26 3.81
C ALA A 144 -7.71 0.48 5.15
N LEU A 145 -7.77 1.82 5.04
CA LEU A 145 -7.97 2.77 6.14
C LEU A 145 -9.38 3.35 5.98
N CYS A 146 -10.32 2.86 6.80
CA CYS A 146 -11.74 3.17 6.64
C CYS A 146 -12.52 2.81 7.92
N PRO A 147 -13.81 3.13 8.00
CA PRO A 147 -14.72 2.63 9.02
C PRO A 147 -14.81 1.09 9.08
N PRO A 148 -15.34 0.49 10.16
CA PRO A 148 -15.43 -0.95 10.30
C PRO A 148 -16.29 -1.58 9.18
N PRO A 149 -15.84 -2.71 8.62
CA PRO A 149 -16.60 -3.47 7.65
C PRO A 149 -17.79 -4.19 8.30
N SER A 150 -18.70 -4.75 7.49
CA SER A 150 -19.75 -5.64 7.99
C SER A 150 -19.13 -6.81 8.78
N PRO A 151 -19.67 -7.14 9.98
CA PRO A 151 -19.12 -8.21 10.84
C PRO A 151 -19.16 -9.60 10.19
N GLU A 152 -20.01 -9.80 9.19
CA GLU A 152 -20.16 -11.06 8.46
C GLU A 152 -18.99 -11.37 7.52
N LEU A 153 -18.19 -10.33 7.20
CA LEU A 153 -17.07 -10.47 6.29
C LEU A 153 -15.85 -11.06 7.01
N ASN A 154 -15.07 -11.87 6.29
CA ASN A 154 -13.85 -12.47 6.82
C ASN A 154 -12.69 -11.45 6.84
N LEU A 155 -12.91 -10.32 7.54
CA LEU A 155 -11.97 -9.20 7.69
C LEU A 155 -11.70 -8.95 9.17
N GLU A 156 -10.52 -8.42 9.46
CA GLU A 156 -10.13 -7.91 10.77
C GLU A 156 -10.13 -6.38 10.70
N PHE A 157 -10.68 -5.76 11.73
CA PHE A 157 -10.69 -4.30 11.91
C PHE A 157 -9.89 -3.93 13.15
N TYR A 158 -8.96 -3.01 12.98
CA TYR A 158 -8.14 -2.45 14.04
C TYR A 158 -8.44 -0.96 14.15
N PRO A 159 -9.16 -0.51 15.19
CA PRO A 159 -9.49 0.90 15.37
C PRO A 159 -8.21 1.72 15.60
N LEU A 160 -8.11 2.87 14.98
CA LEU A 160 -7.01 3.81 15.09
C LEU A 160 -7.45 5.10 15.79
N TYR A 161 -8.59 5.67 15.41
CA TYR A 161 -9.14 6.88 16.02
C TYR A 161 -10.66 6.97 15.78
N GLU A 162 -11.29 7.88 16.52
CA GLU A 162 -12.67 8.28 16.26
C GLU A 162 -12.72 9.58 15.49
N GLU A 163 -13.45 9.59 14.40
CA GLU A 163 -13.65 10.75 13.55
C GLU A 163 -14.99 11.40 13.88
N LYS A 164 -14.93 12.61 14.43
CA LYS A 164 -16.13 13.40 14.74
C LYS A 164 -16.65 14.08 13.50
N LEU A 165 -17.98 14.14 13.37
CA LEU A 165 -18.65 14.93 12.35
C LEU A 165 -19.14 16.24 12.98
N CYS A 166 -18.99 17.33 12.23
CA CYS A 166 -19.51 18.63 12.58
C CYS A 166 -20.48 19.13 11.50
N LEU A 167 -21.38 20.01 11.90
CA LEU A 167 -22.32 20.67 11.02
C LEU A 167 -21.63 21.83 10.28
N ILE A 168 -21.82 21.90 8.98
CA ILE A 168 -21.31 22.95 8.10
C ILE A 168 -22.48 23.71 7.55
N LEU A 169 -22.45 25.02 7.78
CA LEU A 169 -23.52 25.96 7.45
C LEU A 169 -22.99 27.07 6.54
N PRO A 170 -23.76 27.56 5.57
CA PRO A 170 -23.44 28.86 4.96
C PRO A 170 -23.24 29.92 6.03
N ILE A 171 -22.34 30.88 5.81
CA ILE A 171 -22.02 31.89 6.83
C ILE A 171 -23.23 32.71 7.26
N ASP A 172 -24.14 32.98 6.33
CA ASP A 172 -25.36 33.76 6.55
C ASP A 172 -26.57 32.91 7.01
N HIS A 173 -26.35 31.63 7.30
CA HIS A 173 -27.43 30.72 7.76
C HIS A 173 -27.88 31.12 9.16
N PRO A 174 -29.22 31.09 9.49
CA PRO A 174 -29.71 31.47 10.81
C PRO A 174 -29.06 30.70 11.96
N LEU A 175 -28.83 29.39 11.79
CA LEU A 175 -28.18 28.55 12.77
C LEU A 175 -26.70 28.86 12.97
N SER A 176 -26.05 29.63 12.08
CA SER A 176 -24.61 29.95 12.18
C SER A 176 -24.28 30.79 13.42
N THR A 177 -25.20 31.62 13.85
CA THR A 177 -25.07 32.55 14.98
C THR A 177 -25.81 32.11 16.23
N GLN A 178 -26.56 31.02 16.18
CA GLN A 178 -27.30 30.49 17.32
C GLN A 178 -26.31 29.97 18.39
N GLU A 179 -26.57 30.23 19.67
CA GLU A 179 -25.67 29.85 20.76
C GLU A 179 -25.53 28.32 20.87
N LYS A 180 -26.66 27.60 20.78
CA LYS A 180 -26.72 26.14 20.80
C LYS A 180 -27.58 25.64 19.66
N ILE A 181 -27.19 24.53 19.08
CA ILE A 181 -27.93 23.85 18.02
C ILE A 181 -28.34 22.46 18.52
N TYR A 182 -29.60 22.14 18.43
CA TYR A 182 -30.16 20.86 18.81
C TYR A 182 -30.63 20.11 17.58
N MET A 183 -30.81 18.79 17.71
CA MET A 183 -31.27 17.93 16.62
C MET A 183 -32.59 18.40 16.03
N CYS A 184 -33.51 18.88 16.87
CA CYS A 184 -34.81 19.40 16.42
C CYS A 184 -34.71 20.66 15.56
N ASP A 185 -33.65 21.45 15.68
CA ASP A 185 -33.43 22.63 14.86
C ASP A 185 -33.08 22.28 13.41
N LEU A 186 -32.78 21.00 13.14
CA LEU A 186 -32.34 20.50 11.85
C LEU A 186 -33.43 19.75 11.08
N GLU A 187 -34.66 19.63 11.64
CA GLU A 187 -35.74 18.81 11.07
C GLU A 187 -36.18 19.29 9.68
N ASP A 188 -36.31 20.62 9.51
CA ASP A 188 -36.75 21.24 8.26
C ASP A 188 -35.60 21.67 7.34
N GLU A 189 -34.36 21.38 7.72
CA GLU A 189 -33.18 21.82 6.97
C GLU A 189 -32.91 20.91 5.76
N ASN A 190 -32.48 21.52 4.66
CA ASN A 190 -32.08 20.80 3.47
C ASN A 190 -30.63 20.34 3.56
N PHE A 191 -30.41 19.05 3.75
CA PHE A 191 -29.05 18.46 3.80
C PHE A 191 -28.50 18.18 2.42
N ILE A 192 -27.21 18.44 2.25
CA ILE A 192 -26.43 17.99 1.12
C ILE A 192 -25.67 16.75 1.57
N LEU A 193 -25.92 15.61 0.94
CA LEU A 193 -25.39 14.32 1.35
C LEU A 193 -24.40 13.79 0.30
N THR A 194 -23.48 12.95 0.72
CA THR A 194 -22.65 12.13 -0.17
C THR A 194 -23.45 10.95 -0.73
N GLY A 195 -22.87 10.17 -1.64
CA GLY A 195 -23.52 8.98 -2.22
C GLY A 195 -23.94 7.95 -1.17
N GLN A 196 -24.95 7.14 -1.47
CA GLN A 196 -25.59 6.19 -0.55
C GLN A 196 -24.64 5.14 0.07
N LEU A 197 -23.53 4.83 -0.59
CA LEU A 197 -22.55 3.87 -0.08
C LEU A 197 -21.54 4.49 0.90
N CYS A 198 -21.61 5.81 1.09
CA CYS A 198 -20.73 6.53 2.01
C CYS A 198 -21.05 6.19 3.47
N ASP A 199 -20.04 5.80 4.23
CA ASP A 199 -20.20 5.42 5.64
C ASP A 199 -20.68 6.58 6.51
N TYR A 200 -20.24 7.81 6.21
CA TYR A 200 -20.70 9.01 6.92
C TYR A 200 -22.19 9.27 6.70
N ARG A 201 -22.66 9.20 5.45
CA ARG A 201 -24.08 9.34 5.15
C ARG A 201 -24.89 8.32 5.91
N ARG A 202 -24.52 7.04 5.85
CA ARG A 202 -25.24 5.97 6.58
C ARG A 202 -25.26 6.22 8.09
N LYS A 203 -24.16 6.73 8.66
CA LYS A 203 -24.12 7.09 10.08
C LYS A 203 -25.07 8.24 10.39
N ILE A 204 -25.07 9.29 9.58
CA ILE A 204 -25.94 10.44 9.75
C ILE A 204 -27.41 10.02 9.66
N GLU A 205 -27.80 9.33 8.58
CA GLU A 205 -29.18 8.84 8.38
C GLU A 205 -29.64 7.94 9.53
N HIS A 206 -28.76 7.03 9.99
CA HIS A 206 -29.09 6.14 11.12
C HIS A 206 -29.31 6.91 12.43
N VAL A 207 -28.48 7.91 12.73
CA VAL A 207 -28.63 8.70 13.96
C VAL A 207 -29.93 9.53 13.92
N PHE A 208 -30.22 10.20 12.80
CA PHE A 208 -31.47 10.95 12.62
C PHE A 208 -32.68 10.04 12.81
N LEU A 209 -32.72 8.91 12.12
CA LEU A 209 -33.81 7.95 12.21
C LEU A 209 -34.01 7.41 13.63
N HIS A 210 -32.93 7.11 14.34
CA HIS A 210 -32.99 6.59 15.71
C HIS A 210 -33.59 7.59 16.70
N HIS A 211 -33.46 8.89 16.42
CA HIS A 211 -34.03 9.96 17.25
C HIS A 211 -35.43 10.43 16.72
N GLY A 212 -35.96 9.73 15.74
CA GLY A 212 -37.31 10.01 15.21
C GLY A 212 -37.37 11.12 14.18
N PHE A 213 -36.24 11.59 13.68
CA PHE A 213 -36.11 12.62 12.66
C PHE A 213 -35.89 12.02 11.28
N HIS A 214 -36.34 12.69 10.24
CA HIS A 214 -36.05 12.35 8.85
C HIS A 214 -35.19 13.42 8.20
N LEU A 215 -34.12 13.00 7.56
CA LEU A 215 -33.30 13.91 6.78
C LEU A 215 -33.98 14.30 5.49
N HIS A 216 -34.11 15.60 5.26
CA HIS A 216 -34.49 16.14 3.98
C HIS A 216 -33.26 16.43 3.14
N SER A 217 -33.15 15.82 1.96
CA SER A 217 -32.04 16.04 1.04
C SER A 217 -32.55 16.13 -0.39
N ASN A 218 -32.23 17.23 -1.04
CA ASN A 218 -32.54 17.45 -2.45
C ASN A 218 -31.31 17.23 -3.33
N TYR A 219 -30.11 17.07 -2.73
CA TYR A 219 -28.84 17.01 -3.45
C TYR A 219 -27.93 15.90 -2.93
N ASP A 220 -27.57 14.98 -3.81
CA ASP A 220 -26.53 14.01 -3.59
C ASP A 220 -25.24 14.45 -4.32
N ALA A 221 -24.13 14.50 -3.62
CA ALA A 221 -22.83 14.88 -4.16
C ALA A 221 -21.88 13.67 -4.26
N ALA A 222 -21.00 13.68 -5.24
CA ALA A 222 -20.09 12.57 -5.51
C ALA A 222 -19.03 12.38 -4.41
N ASN A 223 -18.61 13.47 -3.77
CA ASN A 223 -17.58 13.47 -2.73
C ASN A 223 -17.77 14.64 -1.76
N MET A 224 -17.00 14.65 -0.66
CA MET A 224 -17.10 15.67 0.40
C MET A 224 -16.72 17.08 -0.07
N GLU A 225 -15.80 17.21 -1.01
CA GLU A 225 -15.42 18.51 -1.56
C GLU A 225 -16.58 19.16 -2.32
N MET A 226 -17.31 18.36 -3.12
CA MET A 226 -18.50 18.84 -3.79
C MET A 226 -19.62 19.19 -2.79
N VAL A 227 -19.79 18.41 -1.71
CA VAL A 227 -20.70 18.76 -0.60
C VAL A 227 -20.37 20.13 -0.05
N LEU A 228 -19.09 20.36 0.33
CA LEU A 228 -18.65 21.62 0.88
C LEU A 228 -18.88 22.81 -0.09
N ASN A 229 -18.60 22.62 -1.37
CA ASN A 229 -18.81 23.64 -2.38
C ASN A 229 -20.30 24.00 -2.54
N LEU A 230 -21.20 23.04 -2.47
CA LEU A 230 -22.65 23.30 -2.51
C LEU A 230 -23.14 24.04 -1.26
N VAL A 231 -22.61 23.72 -0.07
CA VAL A 231 -22.88 24.51 1.16
C VAL A 231 -22.41 25.94 0.99
N LEU A 232 -21.21 26.18 0.46
CA LEU A 232 -20.66 27.52 0.20
C LEU A 232 -21.55 28.35 -0.74
N GLN A 233 -22.27 27.71 -1.64
CA GLN A 233 -23.21 28.38 -2.55
C GLN A 233 -24.64 28.53 -1.97
N GLY A 234 -24.86 28.12 -0.70
CA GLY A 234 -26.13 28.28 -0.02
C GLY A 234 -27.22 27.26 -0.43
N PHE A 235 -26.86 26.12 -1.04
CA PHE A 235 -27.82 25.10 -1.45
C PHE A 235 -28.37 24.25 -0.29
N GLY A 236 -27.80 24.40 0.90
CA GLY A 236 -28.21 23.66 2.09
C GLY A 236 -27.10 23.59 3.12
N ILE A 237 -27.25 22.66 4.08
CA ILE A 237 -26.31 22.38 5.15
C ILE A 237 -25.72 20.99 4.98
N ALA A 238 -24.63 20.68 5.67
CA ALA A 238 -24.04 19.36 5.61
C ALA A 238 -23.37 18.95 6.93
N MET A 239 -23.19 17.66 7.12
CA MET A 239 -22.31 17.11 8.15
C MET A 239 -21.07 16.51 7.50
N LEU A 240 -19.90 16.97 7.92
CA LEU A 240 -18.60 16.53 7.42
C LEU A 240 -17.65 16.20 8.58
N PRO A 241 -16.64 15.34 8.34
CA PRO A 241 -15.59 15.10 9.33
C PRO A 241 -14.87 16.39 9.75
N SER A 242 -14.69 16.58 11.05
CA SER A 242 -14.10 17.79 11.60
C SER A 242 -12.67 18.05 11.11
N ASN A 243 -11.92 17.00 10.79
CA ASN A 243 -10.58 17.09 10.21
C ASN A 243 -10.59 17.37 8.70
N PHE A 244 -11.71 17.18 8.01
CA PHE A 244 -11.86 17.51 6.59
C PHE A 244 -12.02 19.01 6.36
N VAL A 245 -12.64 19.73 7.30
CA VAL A 245 -12.91 21.15 7.22
C VAL A 245 -11.91 21.98 8.05
N THR A 246 -11.63 23.19 7.61
CA THR A 246 -10.76 24.14 8.31
C THR A 246 -11.55 25.40 8.58
N ASN A 247 -11.21 26.14 9.65
CA ASN A 247 -11.84 27.42 9.92
C ASN A 247 -11.78 28.35 8.70
N SER A 248 -12.91 28.88 8.31
CA SER A 248 -13.09 29.73 7.14
C SER A 248 -14.00 30.90 7.46
N HIS A 249 -13.86 31.98 6.71
CA HIS A 249 -14.83 33.11 6.75
C HIS A 249 -16.03 32.88 5.81
N GLN A 250 -16.05 31.78 5.08
CA GLN A 250 -17.06 31.51 4.05
C GLN A 250 -18.19 30.58 4.56
N TYR A 251 -17.95 29.83 5.63
CA TYR A 251 -18.92 28.93 6.25
C TYR A 251 -18.71 28.86 7.76
N ALA A 252 -19.75 28.49 8.49
CA ALA A 252 -19.68 28.23 9.91
C ALA A 252 -19.53 26.73 10.17
N ILE A 253 -18.68 26.38 11.16
CA ILE A 253 -18.51 25.03 11.68
C ILE A 253 -19.17 25.01 13.06
N ARG A 254 -20.14 24.11 13.26
CA ARG A 254 -20.87 24.00 14.51
C ARG A 254 -20.98 22.55 14.96
N ASP A 255 -21.09 22.33 16.25
CA ASP A 255 -21.47 21.06 16.84
C ASP A 255 -22.99 21.02 17.07
N ILE A 256 -23.56 19.83 17.23
CA ILE A 256 -24.94 19.63 17.67
C ILE A 256 -24.84 19.30 19.16
N ASP A 257 -25.54 20.10 20.01
CA ASP A 257 -25.29 20.11 21.45
C ASP A 257 -25.84 18.88 22.20
N ASP A 258 -26.88 18.26 21.69
CA ASP A 258 -27.56 17.10 22.33
C ASP A 258 -27.12 15.74 21.76
N ILE A 259 -26.35 15.71 20.67
CA ILE A 259 -25.93 14.47 20.04
C ILE A 259 -24.49 14.58 19.54
N SER A 260 -23.72 13.51 19.75
CA SER A 260 -22.39 13.38 19.18
C SER A 260 -22.39 12.41 17.99
N PHE A 261 -21.91 12.90 16.87
CA PHE A 261 -21.68 12.08 15.68
C PHE A 261 -20.21 11.71 15.61
N ALA A 262 -19.90 10.46 15.89
CA ALA A 262 -18.54 9.94 15.73
C ALA A 262 -18.59 8.61 14.97
N LEU A 263 -17.53 8.35 14.22
CA LEU A 263 -17.35 7.14 13.44
C LEU A 263 -15.94 6.61 13.69
N PRO A 264 -15.78 5.37 14.16
CA PRO A 264 -14.45 4.78 14.29
C PRO A 264 -13.83 4.60 12.91
N VAL A 265 -12.59 4.99 12.76
CA VAL A 265 -11.77 4.77 11.57
C VAL A 265 -10.57 3.94 11.98
N GLY A 266 -10.24 2.97 11.16
CA GLY A 266 -9.17 2.03 11.46
C GLY A 266 -8.64 1.33 10.22
N LEU A 267 -7.76 0.38 10.46
CA LEU A 267 -7.17 -0.46 9.45
C LEU A 267 -7.99 -1.74 9.30
N ILE A 268 -8.37 -2.08 8.08
CA ILE A 268 -8.94 -3.39 7.75
C ILE A 268 -7.95 -4.22 6.93
N ARG A 269 -7.95 -5.52 7.21
CA ARG A 269 -7.20 -6.52 6.44
C ARG A 269 -7.97 -7.84 6.37
N LYS A 270 -7.59 -8.70 5.45
CA LYS A 270 -8.16 -10.05 5.35
C LYS A 270 -7.68 -10.89 6.53
N LYS A 271 -8.63 -11.55 7.20
CA LYS A 271 -8.35 -12.44 8.33
C LYS A 271 -7.45 -13.61 7.89
N ASN A 272 -6.48 -13.95 8.73
CA ASN A 272 -5.53 -15.04 8.50
C ASN A 272 -4.68 -14.92 7.21
N LYS A 273 -4.66 -13.77 6.54
CA LYS A 273 -3.74 -13.54 5.41
C LYS A 273 -2.37 -13.12 5.94
N VAL A 274 -1.34 -13.82 5.51
CA VAL A 274 0.04 -13.36 5.71
C VAL A 274 0.28 -12.18 4.77
N LEU A 275 0.57 -11.04 5.34
CA LEU A 275 0.93 -9.84 4.58
C LEU A 275 2.37 -9.95 4.07
N SER A 276 2.70 -9.21 3.01
CA SER A 276 4.09 -9.10 2.59
C SER A 276 4.93 -8.40 3.67
N PRO A 277 6.24 -8.69 3.78
CA PRO A 277 7.10 -8.03 4.76
C PRO A 277 7.10 -6.49 4.65
N ALA A 278 6.95 -5.96 3.43
CA ALA A 278 6.79 -4.52 3.19
C ALA A 278 5.48 -3.99 3.79
N THR A 279 4.37 -4.71 3.60
CA THR A 279 3.06 -4.33 4.15
C THR A 279 3.07 -4.42 5.68
N GLU A 280 3.70 -5.44 6.26
CA GLU A 280 3.83 -5.57 7.73
C GLU A 280 4.59 -4.40 8.35
N LYS A 281 5.70 -3.96 7.72
CA LYS A 281 6.43 -2.76 8.15
C LYS A 281 5.55 -1.51 8.15
N LEU A 282 4.79 -1.29 7.07
CA LEU A 282 3.89 -0.15 6.99
C LEU A 282 2.80 -0.21 8.07
N VAL A 283 2.19 -1.37 8.28
CA VAL A 283 1.17 -1.59 9.31
C VAL A 283 1.74 -1.30 10.70
N ALA A 284 2.96 -1.75 11.00
CA ALA A 284 3.64 -1.46 12.26
C ALA A 284 3.86 0.05 12.44
N ASN A 285 4.27 0.78 11.40
CA ASN A 285 4.44 2.24 11.45
C ASN A 285 3.10 2.96 11.69
N ILE A 286 2.01 2.52 11.07
CA ILE A 286 0.67 3.06 11.30
C ILE A 286 0.29 2.92 12.78
N PHE A 287 0.42 1.71 13.35
CA PHE A 287 0.07 1.48 14.76
C PHE A 287 0.98 2.22 15.76
N SER A 288 2.23 2.48 15.41
CA SER A 288 3.16 3.21 16.28
C SER A 288 2.87 4.72 16.31
N SER A 289 2.08 5.21 15.37
CA SER A 289 1.82 6.65 15.17
C SER A 289 0.40 7.08 15.61
N CYS A 290 -0.43 6.14 16.00
CA CYS A 290 -1.78 6.32 16.57
C CYS A 290 -1.76 6.01 18.06
#